data_52c5a72bea3d31ad4a7861868f7dcb8f
#
_entry.id   52c5a72bea3d31ad4a7861868f7dcb8f
#
_cell.length_a   1.000
_cell.length_b   1.000
_cell.length_c   1.000
_cell.angle_alpha   90.00
_cell.angle_beta   90.00
_cell.angle_gamma   90.00
#
_symmetry.space_group_name_H-M   'P 1'
#
loop_
_entity.id
_entity.type
_entity.pdbx_description
1 polymer ?
#
loop_
_entity_poly.entity_id
_entity_poly.type
_entity_poly.pdbx_seq_one_letter_code
_entity_poly.pdbx_strand_id
1 'polypeptide(L)'
;MKDEFEDLREEDAEWSASTPEDVHAQEGASSEITEEEREELKKALEQKTREAEEEHNKYVRLYAEFDNYRKRVQRDLMDFRKYANEQFALELLTVADHLGLALKHATEGGDTIQGLREGVELVYKQLRDILEKFGIKAFPAEGQPFDPSRHDAMMQEVTDEVPENTVVQVMQDGYMYHDKVLRHAKVSVSKKPQAEQEAATKEAE
;
A
#
# COMPACT_ATOMS: atom_id res chain seq x y z
N MET A 1 1.27 6.45 13.58
CA MET A 1 0.27 7.55 13.59
C MET A 1 -0.78 7.38 14.69
N LYS A 2 -0.45 6.67 15.77
CA LYS A 2 -1.26 6.61 17.00
C LYS A 2 -0.45 7.12 18.20
N ASP A 3 0.86 7.18 18.06
CA ASP A 3 1.78 7.49 19.17
C ASP A 3 2.16 8.99 19.26
N GLU A 4 1.80 9.82 18.26
CA GLU A 4 2.05 11.27 18.31
C GLU A 4 0.94 12.11 18.98
N PHE A 5 -0.20 11.50 19.33
CA PHE A 5 -1.30 12.20 20.00
C PHE A 5 -1.40 11.93 21.52
N GLU A 6 -0.61 11.00 22.05
CA GLU A 6 -0.55 10.78 23.51
C GLU A 6 0.42 11.74 24.22
N ASP A 7 1.43 12.23 23.52
CA ASP A 7 2.46 13.11 24.09
C ASP A 7 1.97 14.55 24.40
N LEU A 8 0.82 14.97 23.82
CA LEU A 8 0.21 16.28 24.09
C LEU A 8 -0.76 16.30 25.29
N ARG A 9 -0.94 15.17 25.96
CA ARG A 9 -1.83 15.08 27.15
C ARG A 9 -1.11 15.15 28.48
N GLU A 10 0.21 14.97 28.48
CA GLU A 10 1.00 15.00 29.73
C GLU A 10 1.54 16.39 30.09
N GLU A 11 1.61 17.34 29.14
CA GLU A 11 2.05 18.70 29.45
C GLU A 11 0.98 19.57 30.14
N ASP A 12 -0.32 19.21 30.08
CA ASP A 12 -1.39 19.97 30.74
C ASP A 12 -1.62 19.58 32.22
N ALA A 13 -0.88 18.62 32.77
CA ALA A 13 -1.10 18.11 34.12
C ALA A 13 -0.21 18.73 35.20
N GLU A 14 0.78 19.55 34.85
CA GLU A 14 1.69 20.15 35.86
C GLU A 14 1.33 21.61 36.30
N TRP A 15 0.21 22.18 35.83
CA TRP A 15 -0.20 23.53 36.22
C TRP A 15 -0.98 23.60 37.56
N SER A 16 -1.24 22.51 38.26
CA SER A 16 -2.20 22.53 39.38
C SER A 16 -1.63 22.25 40.76
N ALA A 17 -0.42 22.63 41.07
CA ALA A 17 0.08 22.51 42.47
C ALA A 17 1.07 23.60 42.89
N SER A 18 0.72 24.87 42.70
CA SER A 18 1.33 25.92 43.53
C SER A 18 0.25 26.49 44.47
N THR A 19 0.32 26.06 45.70
CA THR A 19 -0.47 26.57 46.81
C THR A 19 -0.20 28.07 47.04
N PRO A 20 -1.22 28.88 47.41
CA PRO A 20 -1.08 30.31 47.58
C PRO A 20 -0.63 30.66 48.99
N GLU A 21 0.61 30.31 49.39
CA GLU A 21 1.10 30.66 50.74
C GLU A 21 2.31 31.61 50.80
N ASP A 22 2.84 32.07 49.66
CA ASP A 22 4.02 32.96 49.68
C ASP A 22 3.78 34.29 48.93
N VAL A 23 2.60 34.89 49.07
CA VAL A 23 2.37 36.28 48.65
C VAL A 23 2.15 37.15 49.87
N HIS A 24 3.19 37.23 50.70
CA HIS A 24 3.26 38.35 51.66
C HIS A 24 4.34 39.34 51.24
N ALA A 25 3.88 40.61 51.18
CA ALA A 25 4.66 41.84 51.15
C ALA A 25 5.24 42.32 49.82
N GLN A 26 4.37 42.86 48.98
CA GLN A 26 4.67 44.16 48.37
C GLN A 26 3.38 45.02 48.35
N GLU A 27 3.00 45.49 49.54
CA GLU A 27 2.19 46.68 49.66
C GLU A 27 3.05 47.89 49.26
N GLY A 28 2.78 48.45 48.12
CA GLY A 28 3.49 49.66 47.70
C GLY A 28 3.23 50.02 46.25
N ALA A 29 2.07 50.49 45.93
CA ALA A 29 1.62 51.35 44.85
C ALA A 29 0.30 50.82 44.27
N SER A 30 -0.79 50.94 44.99
CA SER A 30 -2.09 50.98 44.32
C SER A 30 -2.15 52.35 43.64
N SER A 31 -1.67 52.43 42.41
CA SER A 31 -2.04 53.49 41.50
C SER A 31 -3.54 53.38 41.35
N GLU A 32 -4.29 54.34 41.96
CA GLU A 32 -5.71 54.40 41.73
C GLU A 32 -5.91 54.55 40.21
N ILE A 33 -6.33 53.46 39.58
CA ILE A 33 -6.69 53.44 38.15
C ILE A 33 -7.81 54.46 38.01
N THR A 34 -7.58 55.48 37.21
CA THR A 34 -8.57 56.52 36.99
C THR A 34 -9.85 55.95 36.37
N GLU A 35 -10.99 56.57 36.57
CA GLU A 35 -12.25 56.13 35.98
C GLU A 35 -12.17 56.06 34.45
N GLU A 36 -11.40 56.91 33.80
CA GLU A 36 -11.14 56.96 32.38
C GLU A 36 -10.36 55.71 31.92
N GLU A 37 -9.30 55.33 32.63
CA GLU A 37 -8.53 54.13 32.35
C GLU A 37 -9.36 52.83 32.53
N ARG A 38 -10.27 52.80 33.50
CA ARG A 38 -11.21 51.69 33.69
C ARG A 38 -12.19 51.55 32.53
N GLU A 39 -12.70 52.67 32.00
CA GLU A 39 -13.60 52.65 30.85
C GLU A 39 -12.88 52.24 29.56
N GLU A 40 -11.64 52.69 29.36
CA GLU A 40 -10.82 52.26 28.23
C GLU A 40 -10.50 50.75 28.30
N LEU A 41 -10.11 50.23 29.46
CA LEU A 41 -9.88 48.82 29.69
C LEU A 41 -11.14 47.98 29.45
N LYS A 42 -12.32 48.45 29.90
CA LYS A 42 -13.59 47.77 29.62
C LYS A 42 -13.89 47.69 28.13
N LYS A 43 -13.74 48.80 27.41
CA LYS A 43 -13.93 48.84 25.94
C LYS A 43 -12.96 47.91 25.21
N ALA A 44 -11.70 47.90 25.61
CA ALA A 44 -10.68 47.02 25.05
C ALA A 44 -11.00 45.55 25.34
N LEU A 45 -11.48 45.24 26.55
CA LEU A 45 -11.89 43.86 26.91
C LEU A 45 -13.10 43.41 26.08
N GLU A 46 -14.13 44.25 25.95
CA GLU A 46 -15.31 43.96 25.15
C GLU A 46 -14.94 43.74 23.68
N GLN A 47 -14.05 44.56 23.14
CA GLN A 47 -13.55 44.39 21.78
C GLN A 47 -12.80 43.06 21.61
N LYS A 48 -11.88 42.73 22.55
CA LYS A 48 -11.14 41.46 22.50
C LYS A 48 -12.03 40.24 22.70
N THR A 49 -13.04 40.35 23.56
CA THR A 49 -14.03 39.30 23.74
C THR A 49 -14.80 39.05 22.45
N ARG A 50 -15.24 40.10 21.78
CA ARG A 50 -15.93 40.01 20.50
C ARG A 50 -15.04 39.44 19.40
N GLU A 51 -13.79 39.88 19.29
CA GLU A 51 -12.81 39.32 18.35
C GLU A 51 -12.60 37.82 18.62
N ALA A 52 -12.45 37.41 19.89
CA ALA A 52 -12.30 36.05 20.29
C ALA A 52 -13.54 35.19 19.96
N GLU A 53 -14.75 35.72 20.17
CA GLU A 53 -15.99 35.04 19.80
C GLU A 53 -16.12 34.84 18.26
N GLU A 54 -15.76 35.87 17.49
CA GLU A 54 -15.78 35.80 16.03
C GLU A 54 -14.79 34.75 15.52
N GLU A 55 -13.58 34.72 16.04
CA GLU A 55 -12.57 33.70 15.68
C GLU A 55 -12.98 32.32 16.14
N HIS A 56 -13.55 32.20 17.35
CA HIS A 56 -14.09 30.91 17.83
C HIS A 56 -15.21 30.37 16.90
N ASN A 57 -16.12 31.26 16.50
CA ASN A 57 -17.20 30.87 15.57
C ASN A 57 -16.66 30.44 14.19
N LYS A 58 -15.62 31.13 13.68
CA LYS A 58 -14.93 30.72 12.44
C LYS A 58 -14.27 29.37 12.62
N TYR A 59 -13.60 29.15 13.76
CA TYR A 59 -12.96 27.86 14.06
C TYR A 59 -13.97 26.72 14.12
N VAL A 60 -15.07 26.89 14.83
CA VAL A 60 -16.13 25.86 14.94
C VAL A 60 -16.72 25.53 13.57
N ARG A 61 -16.95 26.56 12.76
CA ARG A 61 -17.43 26.35 11.39
C ARG A 61 -16.42 25.59 10.54
N LEU A 62 -15.15 26.01 10.55
CA LEU A 62 -14.09 25.36 9.80
C LEU A 62 -13.90 23.90 10.25
N TYR A 63 -13.98 23.64 11.55
CA TYR A 63 -13.91 22.30 12.10
C TYR A 63 -15.05 21.41 11.59
N ALA A 64 -16.27 21.95 11.55
CA ALA A 64 -17.42 21.22 11.02
C ALA A 64 -17.27 20.93 9.51
N GLU A 65 -16.76 21.90 8.74
CA GLU A 65 -16.47 21.74 7.31
C GLU A 65 -15.38 20.68 7.10
N PHE A 66 -14.33 20.67 7.92
CA PHE A 66 -13.26 19.68 7.88
C PHE A 66 -13.76 18.27 8.21
N ASP A 67 -14.59 18.10 9.23
CA ASP A 67 -15.18 16.82 9.59
C ASP A 67 -16.08 16.26 8.46
N ASN A 68 -16.89 17.15 7.86
CA ASN A 68 -17.70 16.78 6.69
C ASN A 68 -16.84 16.40 5.49
N TYR A 69 -15.76 17.14 5.21
CA TYR A 69 -14.80 16.82 4.17
C TYR A 69 -14.15 15.45 4.41
N ARG A 70 -13.66 15.21 5.63
CA ARG A 70 -13.06 13.93 6.03
C ARG A 70 -14.01 12.75 5.82
N LYS A 71 -15.27 12.89 6.24
CA LYS A 71 -16.31 11.87 6.05
C LYS A 71 -16.61 11.62 4.56
N ARG A 72 -16.60 12.66 3.74
CA ARG A 72 -16.77 12.54 2.30
C ARG A 72 -15.60 11.79 1.67
N VAL A 73 -14.37 12.21 1.93
CA VAL A 73 -13.18 11.56 1.40
C VAL A 73 -13.11 10.08 1.79
N GLN A 74 -13.49 9.73 3.01
CA GLN A 74 -13.54 8.33 3.43
C GLN A 74 -14.55 7.52 2.62
N ARG A 75 -15.74 8.07 2.32
CA ARG A 75 -16.74 7.41 1.47
C ARG A 75 -16.22 7.26 0.04
N ASP A 76 -15.69 8.32 -0.54
CA ASP A 76 -15.14 8.31 -1.89
C ASP A 76 -14.01 7.27 -2.03
N LEU A 77 -13.15 7.15 -1.00
CA LEU A 77 -12.08 6.14 -0.96
C LEU A 77 -12.63 4.70 -0.86
N MET A 78 -13.70 4.49 -0.09
CA MET A 78 -14.36 3.19 -0.02
C MET A 78 -15.00 2.82 -1.37
N ASP A 79 -15.67 3.75 -2.02
CA ASP A 79 -16.27 3.55 -3.32
C ASP A 79 -15.20 3.31 -4.40
N PHE A 80 -14.12 4.08 -4.38
CA PHE A 80 -12.97 3.84 -5.26
C PHE A 80 -12.39 2.42 -5.09
N ARG A 81 -12.17 1.98 -3.84
CA ARG A 81 -11.68 0.62 -3.57
C ARG A 81 -12.64 -0.46 -4.05
N LYS A 82 -13.94 -0.24 -3.90
CA LYS A 82 -14.99 -1.16 -4.32
C LYS A 82 -15.02 -1.35 -5.83
N TYR A 83 -14.83 -0.28 -6.59
CA TYR A 83 -14.93 -0.29 -8.05
C TYR A 83 -13.55 -0.20 -8.76
N ALA A 84 -12.44 -0.21 -8.02
CA ALA A 84 -11.09 -0.10 -8.59
C ALA A 84 -10.78 -1.15 -9.66
N ASN A 85 -11.37 -2.33 -9.55
CA ASN A 85 -11.13 -3.46 -10.46
C ASN A 85 -12.22 -3.62 -11.54
N GLU A 86 -13.17 -2.69 -11.65
CA GLU A 86 -14.31 -2.80 -12.58
C GLU A 86 -13.83 -2.94 -14.03
N GLN A 87 -12.92 -2.08 -14.46
CA GLN A 87 -12.41 -2.11 -15.83
C GLN A 87 -11.64 -3.40 -16.12
N PHE A 88 -10.83 -3.87 -15.16
CA PHE A 88 -10.14 -5.15 -15.29
C PHE A 88 -11.12 -6.33 -15.39
N ALA A 89 -12.16 -6.32 -14.57
CA ALA A 89 -13.20 -7.34 -14.59
C ALA A 89 -13.95 -7.36 -15.94
N LEU A 90 -14.28 -6.19 -16.50
CA LEU A 90 -14.93 -6.11 -17.81
C LEU A 90 -14.07 -6.72 -18.94
N GLU A 91 -12.78 -6.46 -18.94
CA GLU A 91 -11.89 -7.05 -19.94
C GLU A 91 -11.71 -8.57 -19.76
N LEU A 92 -11.70 -9.06 -18.51
CA LEU A 92 -11.69 -10.50 -18.23
C LEU A 92 -12.96 -11.21 -18.70
N LEU A 93 -14.13 -10.54 -18.65
CA LEU A 93 -15.37 -11.11 -19.19
C LEU A 93 -15.25 -11.42 -20.69
N THR A 94 -14.56 -10.57 -21.45
CA THR A 94 -14.30 -10.83 -22.86
C THR A 94 -13.50 -12.12 -23.07
N VAL A 95 -12.53 -12.40 -22.22
CA VAL A 95 -11.75 -13.66 -22.26
C VAL A 95 -12.65 -14.86 -21.93
N ALA A 96 -13.51 -14.70 -20.91
CA ALA A 96 -14.46 -15.74 -20.53
C ALA A 96 -15.45 -16.05 -21.67
N ASP A 97 -15.94 -15.04 -22.38
CA ASP A 97 -16.83 -15.19 -23.54
C ASP A 97 -16.14 -15.96 -24.67
N HIS A 98 -14.88 -15.61 -24.99
CA HIS A 98 -14.13 -16.32 -26.03
C HIS A 98 -13.82 -17.75 -25.63
N LEU A 99 -13.51 -18.04 -24.36
CA LEU A 99 -13.37 -19.41 -23.87
C LEU A 99 -14.69 -20.19 -23.97
N GLY A 100 -15.81 -19.55 -23.62
CA GLY A 100 -17.14 -20.14 -23.79
C GLY A 100 -17.44 -20.49 -25.25
N LEU A 101 -17.06 -19.61 -26.17
CA LEU A 101 -17.22 -19.84 -27.61
C LEU A 101 -16.35 -21.01 -28.08
N ALA A 102 -15.08 -21.08 -27.67
CA ALA A 102 -14.16 -22.17 -28.00
C ALA A 102 -14.68 -23.52 -27.48
N LEU A 103 -15.22 -23.57 -26.25
CA LEU A 103 -15.85 -24.76 -25.69
C LEU A 103 -17.09 -25.20 -26.48
N LYS A 104 -17.92 -24.25 -26.90
CA LYS A 104 -19.12 -24.54 -27.70
C LYS A 104 -18.73 -25.19 -29.05
N HIS A 105 -17.74 -24.64 -29.75
CA HIS A 105 -17.24 -25.20 -31.01
C HIS A 105 -16.63 -26.60 -30.81
N ALA A 106 -15.90 -26.83 -29.73
CA ALA A 106 -15.36 -28.13 -29.39
C ALA A 106 -16.44 -29.21 -29.18
N THR A 107 -17.62 -28.85 -28.66
CA THR A 107 -18.73 -29.79 -28.39
C THR A 107 -19.61 -30.01 -29.62
N GLU A 108 -19.73 -29.07 -30.53
CA GLU A 108 -20.52 -29.18 -31.74
C GLU A 108 -19.85 -30.02 -32.85
N GLY A 109 -18.63 -30.51 -32.62
CA GLY A 109 -17.97 -31.53 -33.43
C GLY A 109 -17.49 -31.06 -34.81
N GLY A 110 -17.42 -29.74 -35.04
CA GLY A 110 -17.00 -29.16 -36.30
C GLY A 110 -15.51 -28.94 -36.48
N ASP A 111 -14.78 -28.78 -35.39
CA ASP A 111 -13.38 -28.38 -35.43
C ASP A 111 -12.43 -29.56 -35.22
N THR A 112 -11.37 -29.58 -36.01
CA THR A 112 -10.22 -30.46 -35.76
C THR A 112 -9.53 -30.03 -34.45
N ILE A 113 -8.86 -30.97 -33.74
CA ILE A 113 -8.05 -30.70 -32.55
C ILE A 113 -7.11 -29.50 -32.78
N GLN A 114 -6.64 -29.35 -34.04
CA GLN A 114 -5.78 -28.23 -34.41
C GLN A 114 -6.48 -26.87 -34.31
N GLY A 115 -7.73 -26.76 -34.81
CA GLY A 115 -8.50 -25.51 -34.73
C GLY A 115 -8.85 -25.11 -33.28
N LEU A 116 -9.16 -26.10 -32.43
CA LEU A 116 -9.35 -25.87 -30.99
C LEU A 116 -8.08 -25.36 -30.33
N ARG A 117 -6.92 -25.93 -30.64
CA ARG A 117 -5.63 -25.48 -30.12
C ARG A 117 -5.32 -24.05 -30.50
N GLU A 118 -5.49 -23.70 -31.78
CA GLU A 118 -5.28 -22.31 -32.27
C GLU A 118 -6.21 -21.32 -31.58
N GLY A 119 -7.48 -21.70 -31.38
CA GLY A 119 -8.45 -20.87 -30.65
C GLY A 119 -8.04 -20.63 -29.21
N VAL A 120 -7.61 -21.66 -28.50
CA VAL A 120 -7.13 -21.54 -27.11
C VAL A 120 -5.83 -20.72 -27.01
N GLU A 121 -4.89 -20.90 -27.95
CA GLU A 121 -3.67 -20.08 -28.00
C GLU A 121 -4.00 -18.60 -28.20
N LEU A 122 -4.98 -18.27 -29.04
CA LEU A 122 -5.43 -16.90 -29.24
C LEU A 122 -6.01 -16.29 -27.97
N VAL A 123 -6.88 -17.03 -27.26
CA VAL A 123 -7.48 -16.59 -26.00
C VAL A 123 -6.42 -16.41 -24.91
N TYR A 124 -5.45 -17.32 -24.82
CA TYR A 124 -4.34 -17.21 -23.89
C TYR A 124 -3.49 -15.95 -24.16
N LYS A 125 -3.20 -15.67 -25.44
CA LYS A 125 -2.50 -14.45 -25.82
C LYS A 125 -3.31 -13.20 -25.41
N GLN A 126 -4.60 -13.17 -25.69
CA GLN A 126 -5.47 -12.06 -25.29
C GLN A 126 -5.47 -11.86 -23.76
N LEU A 127 -5.52 -12.93 -22.98
CA LEU A 127 -5.44 -12.85 -21.54
C LEU A 127 -4.11 -12.21 -21.09
N ARG A 128 -3.00 -12.60 -21.71
CA ARG A 128 -1.69 -12.01 -21.40
C ARG A 128 -1.61 -10.53 -21.74
N ASP A 129 -2.17 -10.14 -22.89
CA ASP A 129 -2.20 -8.74 -23.32
C ASP A 129 -3.04 -7.88 -22.35
N ILE A 130 -4.17 -8.40 -21.85
CA ILE A 130 -4.97 -7.74 -20.81
C ILE A 130 -4.18 -7.61 -19.50
N LEU A 131 -3.55 -8.68 -19.03
CA LEU A 131 -2.74 -8.62 -17.81
C LEU A 131 -1.64 -7.56 -17.93
N GLU A 132 -0.93 -7.51 -19.07
CA GLU A 132 0.12 -6.54 -19.32
C GLU A 132 -0.40 -5.11 -19.36
N LYS A 133 -1.55 -4.87 -19.98
CA LYS A 133 -2.24 -3.57 -19.99
C LYS A 133 -2.53 -3.04 -18.60
N PHE A 134 -2.86 -3.93 -17.67
CA PHE A 134 -3.09 -3.57 -16.26
C PHE A 134 -1.81 -3.62 -15.40
N GLY A 135 -0.63 -3.70 -16.02
CA GLY A 135 0.66 -3.67 -15.34
C GLY A 135 1.09 -4.98 -14.69
N ILE A 136 0.39 -6.09 -15.02
CA ILE A 136 0.75 -7.44 -14.56
C ILE A 136 1.61 -8.10 -15.63
N LYS A 137 2.90 -8.32 -15.36
CA LYS A 137 3.86 -8.88 -16.31
C LYS A 137 4.49 -10.15 -15.76
N ALA A 138 4.56 -11.18 -16.60
CA ALA A 138 5.40 -12.34 -16.29
C ALA A 138 6.87 -11.94 -16.42
N PHE A 139 7.71 -12.44 -15.53
CA PHE A 139 9.15 -12.23 -15.62
C PHE A 139 9.84 -13.56 -16.00
N PRO A 140 10.90 -13.50 -16.82
CA PRO A 140 11.66 -14.70 -17.17
C PRO A 140 12.42 -15.19 -15.94
N ALA A 141 12.33 -16.48 -15.63
CA ALA A 141 13.04 -17.10 -14.53
C ALA A 141 13.99 -18.22 -15.00
N GLU A 142 13.65 -18.92 -16.08
CA GLU A 142 14.46 -20.02 -16.61
C GLU A 142 15.85 -19.55 -17.07
N GLY A 143 16.87 -20.26 -16.65
CA GLY A 143 18.27 -19.92 -16.95
C GLY A 143 18.82 -18.74 -16.13
N GLN A 144 18.03 -18.14 -15.25
CA GLN A 144 18.49 -17.05 -14.39
C GLN A 144 19.04 -17.56 -13.06
N PRO A 145 19.96 -16.83 -12.41
CA PRO A 145 20.35 -17.13 -11.04
C PRO A 145 19.14 -17.13 -10.12
N PHE A 146 19.12 -18.05 -9.17
CA PHE A 146 18.05 -18.10 -8.18
C PHE A 146 18.05 -16.86 -7.29
N ASP A 147 16.92 -16.17 -7.23
CA ASP A 147 16.71 -14.99 -6.41
C ASP A 147 15.52 -15.23 -5.45
N PRO A 148 15.75 -15.34 -4.14
CA PRO A 148 14.68 -15.57 -3.16
C PRO A 148 13.58 -14.51 -3.17
N SER A 149 13.85 -13.30 -3.66
CA SER A 149 12.86 -12.22 -3.75
C SER A 149 11.83 -12.42 -4.87
N ARG A 150 12.12 -13.30 -5.84
CA ARG A 150 11.29 -13.54 -7.04
C ARG A 150 10.96 -15.00 -7.26
N HIS A 151 11.80 -15.90 -6.77
CA HIS A 151 11.70 -17.33 -7.03
C HIS A 151 11.41 -18.09 -5.74
N ASP A 152 10.62 -19.16 -5.88
CA ASP A 152 10.32 -20.15 -4.84
C ASP A 152 10.85 -21.49 -5.30
N ALA A 153 11.93 -21.97 -4.68
CA ALA A 153 12.56 -23.24 -5.04
C ALA A 153 11.76 -24.41 -4.49
N MET A 154 11.09 -25.14 -5.37
CA MET A 154 10.29 -26.33 -5.01
C MET A 154 11.11 -27.59 -4.93
N MET A 155 12.13 -27.73 -5.79
CA MET A 155 13.03 -28.87 -5.81
C MET A 155 14.43 -28.50 -6.29
N GLN A 156 15.40 -29.34 -5.97
CA GLN A 156 16.75 -29.26 -6.48
C GLN A 156 16.95 -30.38 -7.53
N GLU A 157 17.53 -29.99 -8.65
CA GLU A 157 17.87 -30.90 -9.74
C GLU A 157 19.38 -31.01 -9.85
N VAL A 158 19.89 -32.25 -9.81
CA VAL A 158 21.32 -32.51 -9.93
C VAL A 158 21.69 -32.48 -11.40
N THR A 159 22.40 -31.44 -11.82
CA THR A 159 22.83 -31.26 -13.22
C THR A 159 24.16 -30.55 -13.31
N ASP A 160 24.93 -30.88 -14.35
CA ASP A 160 26.21 -30.24 -14.69
C ASP A 160 26.04 -29.23 -15.84
N GLU A 161 24.87 -29.17 -16.47
CA GLU A 161 24.62 -28.34 -17.66
C GLU A 161 24.59 -26.88 -17.38
N VAL A 162 24.25 -26.49 -16.14
CA VAL A 162 24.13 -25.10 -15.73
C VAL A 162 24.86 -24.84 -14.39
N PRO A 163 25.29 -23.60 -14.12
CA PRO A 163 25.92 -23.25 -12.85
C PRO A 163 25.04 -23.60 -11.66
N GLU A 164 25.67 -23.88 -10.52
CA GLU A 164 24.94 -24.10 -9.26
C GLU A 164 24.07 -22.89 -8.87
N ASN A 165 22.92 -23.15 -8.25
CA ASN A 165 21.92 -22.13 -7.89
C ASN A 165 21.34 -21.37 -9.10
N THR A 166 21.20 -22.05 -10.24
CA THR A 166 20.52 -21.53 -11.43
C THR A 166 19.15 -22.18 -11.57
N VAL A 167 18.15 -21.44 -12.03
CA VAL A 167 16.83 -21.96 -12.34
C VAL A 167 16.91 -22.85 -13.56
N VAL A 168 16.64 -24.15 -13.38
CA VAL A 168 16.65 -25.18 -14.45
C VAL A 168 15.32 -25.19 -15.18
N GLN A 169 14.22 -25.21 -14.41
CA GLN A 169 12.88 -25.31 -14.98
C GLN A 169 11.91 -24.44 -14.20
N VAL A 170 10.96 -23.84 -14.91
CA VAL A 170 9.85 -23.10 -14.33
C VAL A 170 8.60 -23.97 -14.31
N MET A 171 8.12 -24.33 -13.12
CA MET A 171 6.88 -25.07 -12.94
C MET A 171 5.65 -24.19 -12.96
N GLN A 172 5.81 -22.94 -12.47
CA GLN A 172 4.77 -21.94 -12.45
C GLN A 172 5.39 -20.55 -12.64
N ASP A 173 4.89 -19.83 -13.65
CA ASP A 173 5.39 -18.48 -13.95
C ASP A 173 5.20 -17.52 -12.77
N GLY A 174 6.20 -16.69 -12.54
CA GLY A 174 6.15 -15.57 -11.64
C GLY A 174 5.56 -14.33 -12.31
N TYR A 175 4.86 -13.51 -11.52
CA TYR A 175 4.25 -12.28 -12.02
C TYR A 175 4.60 -11.10 -11.14
N MET A 176 4.84 -9.97 -11.78
CA MET A 176 4.98 -8.66 -11.14
C MET A 176 3.74 -7.79 -11.43
N TYR A 177 3.36 -6.98 -10.47
CA TYR A 177 2.40 -5.90 -10.66
C TYR A 177 3.13 -4.58 -10.46
N HIS A 178 3.35 -3.86 -11.54
CA HIS A 178 4.29 -2.73 -11.57
C HIS A 178 5.66 -3.12 -10.99
N ASP A 179 6.05 -2.54 -9.87
CA ASP A 179 7.34 -2.77 -9.21
C ASP A 179 7.28 -3.85 -8.09
N LYS A 180 6.09 -4.40 -7.82
CA LYS A 180 5.88 -5.37 -6.74
C LYS A 180 5.72 -6.78 -7.29
N VAL A 181 6.41 -7.75 -6.69
CA VAL A 181 6.17 -9.18 -6.97
C VAL A 181 4.77 -9.55 -6.48
N LEU A 182 3.91 -9.96 -7.41
CA LEU A 182 2.56 -10.43 -7.14
C LEU A 182 2.57 -11.91 -6.76
N ARG A 183 3.40 -12.68 -7.44
CA ARG A 183 3.59 -14.12 -7.21
C ARG A 183 5.00 -14.53 -7.61
N HIS A 184 5.71 -15.23 -6.74
CA HIS A 184 7.01 -15.81 -7.05
C HIS A 184 6.87 -16.91 -8.10
N ALA A 185 7.89 -17.05 -8.96
CA ALA A 185 7.97 -18.19 -9.86
C ALA A 185 8.32 -19.46 -9.08
N LYS A 186 7.58 -20.55 -9.26
CA LYS A 186 7.97 -21.84 -8.70
C LYS A 186 8.91 -22.53 -9.63
N VAL A 187 10.11 -22.83 -9.13
CA VAL A 187 11.22 -23.27 -9.97
C VAL A 187 11.92 -24.50 -9.39
N SER A 188 12.60 -25.28 -10.27
CA SER A 188 13.66 -26.17 -9.87
C SER A 188 15.01 -25.46 -9.98
N VAL A 189 15.91 -25.72 -9.04
CA VAL A 189 17.23 -25.05 -8.95
C VAL A 189 18.32 -26.09 -9.08
N SER A 190 19.33 -25.78 -9.89
CA SER A 190 20.48 -26.65 -10.10
C SER A 190 21.30 -26.86 -8.84
N LYS A 191 21.76 -28.10 -8.64
CA LYS A 191 22.73 -28.47 -7.64
C LYS A 191 23.82 -29.31 -8.30
N LYS A 192 25.07 -29.07 -7.98
CA LYS A 192 26.17 -29.90 -8.49
C LYS A 192 26.15 -31.29 -7.87
N PRO A 193 26.57 -32.33 -8.63
CA PRO A 193 26.77 -33.68 -8.10
C PRO A 193 27.76 -33.66 -6.92
N GLN A 194 27.47 -34.39 -5.86
CA GLN A 194 28.30 -34.41 -4.64
C GLN A 194 29.77 -34.79 -4.87
N ALA A 195 30.07 -35.54 -5.93
CA ALA A 195 31.42 -35.95 -6.27
C ALA A 195 32.37 -34.80 -6.62
N GLU A 196 31.87 -33.70 -7.19
CA GLU A 196 32.67 -32.49 -7.49
C GLU A 196 32.86 -31.57 -6.29
N GLN A 197 31.93 -31.57 -5.34
CA GLN A 197 32.06 -30.75 -4.11
C GLN A 197 33.19 -31.26 -3.22
N GLU A 198 33.43 -32.60 -3.16
CA GLU A 198 34.54 -33.19 -2.42
C GLU A 198 35.92 -32.94 -3.08
N ALA A 199 35.95 -32.79 -4.39
CA ALA A 199 37.17 -32.49 -5.14
C ALA A 199 37.59 -31.03 -4.98
N ALA A 200 36.66 -30.08 -5.06
CA ALA A 200 36.90 -28.64 -4.88
C ALA A 200 37.32 -28.28 -3.44
N THR A 201 36.87 -29.04 -2.44
CA THR A 201 37.28 -28.81 -1.03
C THR A 201 38.69 -29.35 -0.74
N LYS A 202 39.17 -30.35 -1.51
CA LYS A 202 40.51 -30.91 -1.37
C LYS A 202 41.61 -30.12 -2.11
N GLU A 203 41.26 -29.29 -3.07
CA GLU A 203 42.22 -28.41 -3.76
C GLU A 203 42.39 -27.03 -3.04
N ALA A 204 41.56 -26.74 -2.06
CA ALA A 204 41.60 -25.49 -1.29
C ALA A 204 42.27 -25.60 0.08
N GLU A 205 42.77 -26.80 0.47
CA GLU A 205 43.56 -27.08 1.69
C GLU A 205 45.06 -27.27 1.31
#